data_4342c72fc4210301659e640d47cfeaec
#
_entry.id   4342c72fc4210301659e640d47cfeaec
#
_cell.length_a   1.000
_cell.length_b   1.000
_cell.length_c   1.000
_cell.angle_alpha   90.00
_cell.angle_beta   90.00
_cell.angle_gamma   90.00
#
_symmetry.space_group_name_H-M   'P 1'
#
loop_
_entity.id
_entity.type
_entity.pdbx_description
1 polymer ?
#
loop_
_entity_poly.entity_id
_entity_poly.type
_entity_poly.pdbx_seq_one_letter_code
_entity_poly.pdbx_strand_id
1 'polypeptide(L)'
;MKKFIPFIVCVILCSACEQSKQGIVQDLLEAENSFEKEKVNQFLSDSFMFFGLDTLNKEGYLFRMDSLKSIECQSTILKIQVLDSIVKTEERELSIIDSLLEVNPAIIRKKTYRFIDDKLQSITVDSTLYLEEYFKSLHEKVIPFTFYVNNQYDIEDDKEIFANIKKYLSEYVSLPASDKKEYRHYAHLQGTYVSKDCTFYRKLIFRGKKTVTIVDAIFGMSFASGYELDEDIIRVKTDKSDLLFEIKDSQTLIGEGFAKGTFRKVK
;
A
#
# COMPACT_ATOMS: atom_id res chain seq x y z
N MET A 1 81.30 2.69 28.07
CA MET A 1 80.10 1.85 27.84
C MET A 1 79.00 2.75 27.28
N LYS A 2 78.76 2.67 25.98
CA LYS A 2 77.70 3.47 25.27
C LYS A 2 76.43 2.64 25.28
N LYS A 3 75.38 3.12 25.95
CA LYS A 3 74.04 2.51 25.90
C LYS A 3 73.34 2.91 24.60
N PHE A 4 73.10 1.92 23.75
CA PHE A 4 72.26 2.05 22.58
C PHE A 4 70.80 1.92 23.06
N ILE A 5 70.00 2.98 22.82
CA ILE A 5 68.55 2.95 22.99
C ILE A 5 67.96 2.61 21.60
N PRO A 6 67.26 1.48 21.47
CA PRO A 6 66.58 1.22 20.20
C PRO A 6 65.34 2.10 20.10
N PHE A 7 65.32 2.97 19.08
CA PHE A 7 64.16 3.79 18.70
C PHE A 7 63.15 2.85 18.01
N ILE A 8 62.19 2.39 18.77
CA ILE A 8 61.05 1.63 18.22
C ILE A 8 60.16 2.69 17.53
N VAL A 9 60.27 2.78 16.23
CA VAL A 9 59.31 3.49 15.39
C VAL A 9 58.04 2.62 15.30
N CYS A 10 57.07 2.93 16.17
CA CYS A 10 55.68 2.43 15.99
C CYS A 10 55.10 3.10 14.75
N VAL A 11 55.27 2.43 13.62
CA VAL A 11 54.48 2.72 12.43
C VAL A 11 53.06 2.31 12.71
N ILE A 12 52.25 3.22 13.25
CA ILE A 12 50.79 3.06 13.30
C ILE A 12 50.36 3.11 11.84
N LEU A 13 50.26 1.95 11.23
CA LEU A 13 49.50 1.77 10.01
C LEU A 13 48.03 2.09 10.36
N CYS A 14 47.66 3.37 10.21
CA CYS A 14 46.30 3.75 9.99
C CYS A 14 45.90 3.12 8.65
N SER A 15 45.60 1.83 8.66
CA SER A 15 44.73 1.25 7.63
C SER A 15 43.42 1.97 7.78
N ALA A 16 43.23 3.07 7.04
CA ALA A 16 41.90 3.58 6.77
C ALA A 16 41.15 2.34 6.18
N CYS A 17 40.27 1.76 6.94
CA CYS A 17 39.46 0.65 6.49
C CYS A 17 38.56 1.22 5.39
N GLU A 18 39.00 1.10 4.16
CA GLU A 18 38.22 1.51 3.01
C GLU A 18 36.92 0.69 3.06
N GLN A 19 35.82 1.39 3.31
CA GLN A 19 34.54 0.73 3.49
C GLN A 19 34.18 0.04 2.17
N SER A 20 33.93 -1.25 2.20
CA SER A 20 33.56 -1.99 1.00
C SER A 20 32.24 -1.43 0.42
N LYS A 21 32.09 -1.41 -0.90
CA LYS A 21 30.84 -0.97 -1.57
C LYS A 21 29.62 -1.75 -1.06
N GLN A 22 29.80 -3.00 -0.70
CA GLN A 22 28.77 -3.79 0.00
C GLN A 22 28.40 -3.15 1.35
N GLY A 23 29.38 -2.78 2.15
CA GLY A 23 29.16 -2.13 3.44
C GLY A 23 28.42 -0.80 3.28
N ILE A 24 28.80 0.00 2.26
CA ILE A 24 28.09 1.27 1.96
C ILE A 24 26.61 1.02 1.65
N VAL A 25 26.26 -0.01 0.84
CA VAL A 25 24.86 -0.34 0.53
C VAL A 25 24.12 -0.82 1.77
N GLN A 26 24.75 -1.61 2.63
CA GLN A 26 24.14 -2.07 3.88
C GLN A 26 23.87 -0.92 4.85
N ASP A 27 24.84 -0.01 5.03
CA ASP A 27 24.70 1.15 5.91
C ASP A 27 23.73 2.19 5.36
N LEU A 28 23.67 2.36 4.04
CA LEU A 28 22.64 3.16 3.38
C LEU A 28 21.25 2.61 3.70
N LEU A 29 21.05 1.30 3.54
CA LEU A 29 19.76 0.68 3.75
C LEU A 29 19.35 0.74 5.24
N GLU A 30 20.30 0.62 6.16
CA GLU A 30 20.06 0.83 7.58
C GLU A 30 19.62 2.28 7.88
N ALA A 31 20.28 3.26 7.26
CA ALA A 31 19.91 4.66 7.39
C ALA A 31 18.53 4.97 6.76
N GLU A 32 18.20 4.34 5.63
CA GLU A 32 16.87 4.43 5.02
C GLU A 32 15.80 3.83 5.92
N ASN A 33 16.02 2.64 6.46
CA ASN A 33 15.10 1.95 7.37
C ASN A 33 14.91 2.71 8.70
N SER A 34 15.91 3.49 9.11
CA SER A 34 15.84 4.37 10.29
C SER A 34 15.33 5.78 9.95
N PHE A 35 15.07 6.06 8.68
CA PHE A 35 14.62 7.37 8.16
C PHE A 35 15.57 8.53 8.49
N GLU A 36 16.87 8.25 8.56
CA GLU A 36 17.94 9.21 8.88
C GLU A 36 18.44 9.93 7.61
N LYS A 37 17.70 10.95 7.13
CA LYS A 37 17.99 11.67 5.87
C LYS A 37 19.41 12.19 5.78
N GLU A 38 19.93 12.77 6.87
CA GLU A 38 21.30 13.34 6.91
C GLU A 38 22.34 12.24 6.71
N LYS A 39 22.12 11.06 7.26
CA LYS A 39 22.99 9.90 7.09
C LYS A 39 22.91 9.36 5.67
N VAL A 40 21.68 9.20 5.13
CA VAL A 40 21.47 8.82 3.73
C VAL A 40 22.17 9.80 2.80
N ASN A 41 22.02 11.12 3.02
CA ASN A 41 22.64 12.16 2.20
C ASN A 41 24.18 12.04 2.12
N GLN A 42 24.83 11.52 3.17
CA GLN A 42 26.29 11.33 3.20
C GLN A 42 26.78 10.27 2.22
N PHE A 43 25.95 9.29 1.88
CA PHE A 43 26.28 8.24 0.91
C PHE A 43 26.12 8.71 -0.54
N LEU A 44 25.29 9.73 -0.80
CA LEU A 44 24.90 10.15 -2.14
C LEU A 44 25.88 11.20 -2.71
N SER A 45 26.24 11.05 -3.99
CA SER A 45 26.97 12.09 -4.71
C SER A 45 26.09 13.31 -4.98
N ASP A 46 26.69 14.45 -5.35
CA ASP A 46 25.90 15.65 -5.70
C ASP A 46 25.09 15.46 -6.98
N SER A 47 25.56 14.62 -7.89
CA SER A 47 24.87 14.27 -9.14
C SER A 47 24.02 13.00 -9.03
N PHE A 48 23.66 12.59 -7.81
CA PHE A 48 22.91 11.35 -7.58
C PHE A 48 21.55 11.34 -8.30
N MET A 49 21.22 10.18 -8.87
CA MET A 49 19.94 9.90 -9.52
C MET A 49 19.36 8.57 -9.07
N PHE A 50 18.07 8.55 -8.81
CA PHE A 50 17.29 7.35 -8.58
C PHE A 50 16.41 7.08 -9.81
N PHE A 51 16.44 5.84 -10.32
CA PHE A 51 15.63 5.38 -11.44
C PHE A 51 14.72 4.25 -10.97
N GLY A 52 13.44 4.55 -10.77
CA GLY A 52 12.39 3.60 -10.37
C GLY A 52 11.15 3.81 -11.22
N LEU A 53 9.96 3.80 -10.60
CA LEU A 53 8.73 4.23 -11.26
C LEU A 53 8.84 5.69 -11.69
N ASP A 54 9.44 6.52 -10.83
CA ASP A 54 9.80 7.91 -11.11
C ASP A 54 11.31 8.04 -11.15
N THR A 55 11.78 9.06 -11.89
CA THR A 55 13.19 9.47 -11.88
C THR A 55 13.35 10.62 -10.88
N LEU A 56 14.16 10.42 -9.86
CA LEU A 56 14.37 11.39 -8.79
C LEU A 56 15.84 11.81 -8.72
N ASN A 57 16.09 13.11 -8.57
CA ASN A 57 17.39 13.61 -8.17
C ASN A 57 17.60 13.40 -6.65
N LYS A 58 18.76 13.80 -6.14
CA LYS A 58 19.14 13.68 -4.73
C LYS A 58 18.09 14.26 -3.77
N GLU A 59 17.59 15.46 -4.05
CA GLU A 59 16.57 16.12 -3.21
C GLU A 59 15.24 15.38 -3.23
N GLY A 60 14.77 14.98 -4.42
CA GLY A 60 13.55 14.19 -4.59
C GLY A 60 13.64 12.84 -3.89
N TYR A 61 14.81 12.19 -3.93
CA TYR A 61 15.03 10.93 -3.22
C TYR A 61 14.97 11.09 -1.69
N LEU A 62 15.59 12.14 -1.15
CA LEU A 62 15.50 12.43 0.28
C LEU A 62 14.09 12.86 0.70
N PHE A 63 13.36 13.57 -0.17
CA PHE A 63 11.94 13.90 0.09
C PHE A 63 11.05 12.66 0.12
N ARG A 64 11.29 11.69 -0.78
CA ARG A 64 10.56 10.40 -0.78
C ARG A 64 10.63 9.68 0.58
N MET A 65 11.70 9.85 1.35
CA MET A 65 11.83 9.23 2.68
C MET A 65 10.74 9.65 3.67
N ASP A 66 10.13 10.84 3.52
CA ASP A 66 9.00 11.26 4.37
C ASP A 66 7.77 10.39 4.12
N SER A 67 7.51 10.07 2.86
CA SER A 67 6.42 9.17 2.49
C SER A 67 6.67 7.74 2.98
N LEU A 68 7.89 7.24 2.86
CA LEU A 68 8.27 5.92 3.37
C LEU A 68 8.17 5.86 4.89
N LYS A 69 8.54 6.93 5.58
CA LYS A 69 8.42 7.07 7.04
C LYS A 69 6.96 7.03 7.49
N SER A 70 6.06 7.69 6.77
CA SER A 70 4.63 7.74 7.14
C SER A 70 3.98 6.36 7.16
N ILE A 71 4.46 5.43 6.33
CA ILE A 71 3.99 4.05 6.25
C ILE A 71 4.97 3.04 6.88
N GLU A 72 5.99 3.51 7.60
CA GLU A 72 7.05 2.68 8.20
C GLU A 72 7.61 1.63 7.22
N CYS A 73 7.84 2.04 5.94
CA CYS A 73 8.33 1.12 4.93
C CYS A 73 9.79 0.78 5.16
N GLN A 74 10.10 -0.51 5.24
CA GLN A 74 11.45 -1.03 5.45
C GLN A 74 11.85 -1.99 4.34
N SER A 75 13.14 -2.01 4.04
CA SER A 75 13.74 -2.90 3.06
C SER A 75 14.70 -3.88 3.73
N THR A 76 14.71 -5.12 3.26
CA THR A 76 15.62 -6.16 3.72
C THR A 76 16.35 -6.77 2.53
N ILE A 77 17.69 -6.79 2.57
CA ILE A 77 18.50 -7.45 1.54
C ILE A 77 18.33 -8.96 1.65
N LEU A 78 17.86 -9.58 0.57
CA LEU A 78 17.76 -11.02 0.42
C LEU A 78 19.00 -11.59 -0.25
N LYS A 79 19.56 -10.85 -1.23
CA LYS A 79 20.79 -11.18 -1.95
C LYS A 79 21.58 -9.92 -2.24
N ILE A 80 22.90 -10.04 -2.23
CA ILE A 80 23.83 -8.99 -2.62
C ILE A 80 24.97 -9.56 -3.44
N GLN A 81 25.35 -8.87 -4.50
CA GLN A 81 26.44 -9.20 -5.39
C GLN A 81 27.26 -7.94 -5.73
N VAL A 82 28.55 -8.00 -5.51
CA VAL A 82 29.49 -6.92 -5.83
C VAL A 82 30.17 -7.22 -7.16
N LEU A 83 30.19 -6.24 -8.08
CA LEU A 83 30.79 -6.31 -9.41
C LEU A 83 31.53 -4.99 -9.69
N ASP A 84 32.82 -4.94 -9.45
CA ASP A 84 33.67 -3.74 -9.61
C ASP A 84 33.04 -2.47 -9.01
N SER A 85 32.49 -1.58 -9.88
CA SER A 85 31.90 -0.29 -9.50
C SER A 85 30.39 -0.35 -9.23
N ILE A 86 29.80 -1.56 -9.24
CA ILE A 86 28.37 -1.72 -9.00
C ILE A 86 28.09 -2.78 -7.92
N VAL A 87 27.00 -2.58 -7.21
CA VAL A 87 26.43 -3.58 -6.30
C VAL A 87 25.01 -3.87 -6.78
N LYS A 88 24.66 -5.14 -6.89
CA LYS A 88 23.31 -5.60 -7.20
C LYS A 88 22.68 -6.24 -5.99
N THR A 89 21.42 -5.94 -5.74
CA THR A 89 20.65 -6.50 -4.64
C THR A 89 19.34 -7.10 -5.12
N GLU A 90 18.81 -8.03 -4.33
CA GLU A 90 17.39 -8.37 -4.27
C GLU A 90 16.88 -7.94 -2.89
N GLU A 91 15.92 -7.05 -2.85
CA GLU A 91 15.43 -6.45 -1.61
C GLU A 91 13.93 -6.66 -1.47
N ARG A 92 13.52 -7.17 -0.30
CA ARG A 92 12.11 -7.26 0.08
C ARG A 92 11.69 -5.97 0.78
N GLU A 93 10.66 -5.33 0.26
CA GLU A 93 10.06 -4.14 0.88
C GLU A 93 8.76 -4.52 1.61
N LEU A 94 8.59 -4.00 2.83
CA LEU A 94 7.39 -4.18 3.66
C LEU A 94 7.05 -2.86 4.34
N SER A 95 5.79 -2.48 4.27
CA SER A 95 5.23 -1.35 5.03
C SER A 95 4.44 -1.85 6.25
N ILE A 96 4.06 -0.92 7.13
CA ILE A 96 3.14 -1.23 8.22
C ILE A 96 1.78 -1.72 7.70
N ILE A 97 1.35 -1.21 6.54
CA ILE A 97 0.12 -1.65 5.86
C ILE A 97 0.24 -3.12 5.49
N ASP A 98 1.36 -3.50 4.85
CA ASP A 98 1.59 -4.88 4.43
C ASP A 98 1.62 -5.83 5.62
N SER A 99 2.30 -5.41 6.70
CA SER A 99 2.48 -6.21 7.90
C SER A 99 1.17 -6.42 8.66
N LEU A 100 0.39 -5.35 8.90
CA LEU A 100 -0.83 -5.41 9.68
C LEU A 100 -2.03 -5.98 8.91
N LEU A 101 -2.11 -5.75 7.60
CA LEU A 101 -3.14 -6.32 6.76
C LEU A 101 -2.76 -7.69 6.16
N GLU A 102 -1.58 -8.22 6.49
CA GLU A 102 -1.09 -9.50 5.98
C GLU A 102 -1.10 -9.57 4.45
N VAL A 103 -0.60 -8.51 3.78
CA VAL A 103 -0.49 -8.46 2.31
C VAL A 103 0.59 -9.43 1.86
N ASN A 104 0.24 -10.34 0.95
CA ASN A 104 1.13 -11.38 0.46
C ASN A 104 0.85 -11.70 -1.02
N PRO A 105 1.88 -11.87 -1.86
CA PRO A 105 3.32 -11.81 -1.56
C PRO A 105 3.83 -10.38 -1.33
N ALA A 106 4.96 -10.25 -0.60
CA ALA A 106 5.68 -8.99 -0.50
C ALA A 106 6.39 -8.64 -1.82
N ILE A 107 6.59 -7.35 -2.07
CA ILE A 107 7.36 -6.88 -3.22
C ILE A 107 8.84 -7.22 -3.02
N ILE A 108 9.47 -7.76 -4.06
CA ILE A 108 10.92 -7.92 -4.15
C ILE A 108 11.43 -7.06 -5.30
N ARG A 109 12.32 -6.12 -5.00
CA ARG A 109 12.96 -5.26 -6.00
C ARG A 109 14.38 -5.72 -6.25
N LYS A 110 14.74 -5.87 -7.53
CA LYS A 110 16.13 -6.01 -7.95
C LYS A 110 16.67 -4.62 -8.24
N LYS A 111 17.75 -4.25 -7.55
CA LYS A 111 18.35 -2.92 -7.66
C LYS A 111 19.82 -3.02 -8.06
N THR A 112 20.27 -2.03 -8.81
CA THR A 112 21.68 -1.80 -9.15
C THR A 112 22.13 -0.47 -8.58
N TYR A 113 23.14 -0.50 -7.73
CA TYR A 113 23.82 0.62 -7.10
C TYR A 113 25.11 0.91 -7.86
N ARG A 114 25.29 2.14 -8.38
CA ARG A 114 26.50 2.56 -9.10
C ARG A 114 27.26 3.57 -8.28
N PHE A 115 28.58 3.40 -8.23
CA PHE A 115 29.48 4.20 -7.43
C PHE A 115 30.44 5.00 -8.30
N ILE A 116 30.78 6.22 -7.85
CA ILE A 116 31.93 7.01 -8.25
C ILE A 116 32.59 7.43 -6.94
N ASP A 117 33.89 7.12 -6.79
CA ASP A 117 34.71 7.52 -5.63
C ASP A 117 33.99 7.30 -4.29
N ASP A 118 33.57 6.08 -3.99
CA ASP A 118 32.87 5.67 -2.74
C ASP A 118 31.54 6.41 -2.46
N LYS A 119 31.04 7.20 -3.41
CA LYS A 119 29.72 7.80 -3.36
C LYS A 119 28.77 7.14 -4.36
N LEU A 120 27.52 6.99 -3.97
CA LEU A 120 26.47 6.54 -4.87
C LEU A 120 26.15 7.58 -5.91
N GLN A 121 26.36 7.23 -7.17
CA GLN A 121 25.98 8.02 -8.32
C GLN A 121 24.53 7.74 -8.71
N SER A 122 24.11 6.46 -8.66
CA SER A 122 22.74 6.11 -8.96
C SER A 122 22.29 4.82 -8.28
N ILE A 123 20.97 4.76 -8.09
CA ILE A 123 20.24 3.53 -7.76
C ILE A 123 19.22 3.31 -8.87
N THR A 124 19.25 2.13 -9.50
CA THR A 124 18.28 1.73 -10.53
C THR A 124 17.47 0.54 -10.04
N VAL A 125 16.15 0.63 -10.13
CA VAL A 125 15.26 -0.51 -9.94
C VAL A 125 15.15 -1.26 -11.28
N ASP A 126 15.88 -2.34 -11.40
CA ASP A 126 15.97 -3.12 -12.64
C ASP A 126 14.67 -3.90 -12.91
N SER A 127 14.06 -4.43 -11.86
CA SER A 127 12.77 -5.14 -11.94
C SER A 127 12.11 -5.26 -10.57
N THR A 128 10.81 -5.51 -10.59
CA THR A 128 10.00 -5.77 -9.40
C THR A 128 9.28 -7.10 -9.59
N LEU A 129 9.48 -8.02 -8.64
CA LEU A 129 8.82 -9.32 -8.64
C LEU A 129 7.52 -9.26 -7.84
N TYR A 130 6.55 -10.08 -8.23
CA TYR A 130 5.23 -10.23 -7.59
C TYR A 130 4.37 -8.96 -7.59
N LEU A 131 4.60 -8.03 -8.53
CA LEU A 131 3.92 -6.73 -8.52
C LEU A 131 2.40 -6.86 -8.69
N GLU A 132 1.94 -7.71 -9.61
CA GLU A 132 0.51 -7.91 -9.87
C GLU A 132 -0.18 -8.61 -8.70
N GLU A 133 0.43 -9.68 -8.19
CA GLU A 133 -0.08 -10.44 -7.05
C GLU A 133 -0.13 -9.59 -5.79
N TYR A 134 0.91 -8.77 -5.57
CA TYR A 134 0.97 -7.81 -4.49
C TYR A 134 -0.17 -6.80 -4.58
N PHE A 135 -0.35 -6.13 -5.73
CA PHE A 135 -1.42 -5.13 -5.88
C PHE A 135 -2.80 -5.75 -5.76
N LYS A 136 -3.00 -6.98 -6.24
CA LYS A 136 -4.26 -7.69 -6.04
C LYS A 136 -4.52 -7.93 -4.55
N SER A 137 -3.55 -8.50 -3.83
CA SER A 137 -3.66 -8.75 -2.39
C SER A 137 -3.87 -7.45 -1.60
N LEU A 138 -3.07 -6.40 -1.91
CA LEU A 138 -3.19 -5.08 -1.29
C LEU A 138 -4.60 -4.51 -1.48
N HIS A 139 -5.10 -4.52 -2.71
CA HIS A 139 -6.43 -4.00 -3.03
C HIS A 139 -7.53 -4.72 -2.25
N GLU A 140 -7.50 -6.06 -2.20
CA GLU A 140 -8.46 -6.87 -1.45
C GLU A 140 -8.45 -6.57 0.05
N LYS A 141 -7.31 -6.17 0.61
CA LYS A 141 -7.14 -5.88 2.04
C LYS A 141 -7.40 -4.42 2.40
N VAL A 142 -6.96 -3.49 1.54
CA VAL A 142 -7.06 -2.05 1.81
C VAL A 142 -8.47 -1.53 1.60
N ILE A 143 -9.24 -2.04 0.64
CA ILE A 143 -10.62 -1.56 0.41
C ILE A 143 -11.50 -1.70 1.66
N PRO A 144 -11.60 -2.87 2.32
CA PRO A 144 -12.38 -2.99 3.55
C PRO A 144 -11.86 -2.12 4.69
N PHE A 145 -10.55 -1.96 4.81
CA PHE A 145 -9.93 -1.07 5.79
C PHE A 145 -10.29 0.41 5.53
N THR A 146 -10.14 0.90 4.31
CA THR A 146 -10.52 2.28 3.95
C THR A 146 -12.01 2.51 4.20
N PHE A 147 -12.84 1.54 3.83
CA PHE A 147 -14.27 1.60 4.09
C PHE A 147 -14.57 1.66 5.60
N TYR A 148 -13.86 0.91 6.43
CA TYR A 148 -13.95 1.00 7.88
C TYR A 148 -13.62 2.42 8.37
N VAL A 149 -12.47 2.97 7.95
CA VAL A 149 -12.02 4.30 8.39
C VAL A 149 -13.05 5.36 8.01
N ASN A 150 -13.48 5.39 6.76
CA ASN A 150 -14.45 6.38 6.27
C ASN A 150 -15.78 6.33 7.02
N ASN A 151 -16.26 5.13 7.38
CA ASN A 151 -17.53 4.98 8.08
C ASN A 151 -17.43 5.19 9.60
N GLN A 152 -16.27 4.92 10.20
CA GLN A 152 -16.09 5.05 11.64
C GLN A 152 -15.74 6.49 12.05
N TYR A 153 -15.00 7.20 11.21
CA TYR A 153 -14.44 8.52 11.53
C TYR A 153 -14.97 9.65 10.67
N ASP A 154 -15.81 9.36 9.67
CA ASP A 154 -16.34 10.34 8.71
C ASP A 154 -15.23 11.13 7.99
N ILE A 155 -14.12 10.43 7.65
CA ILE A 155 -12.96 11.01 7.01
C ILE A 155 -13.03 10.71 5.52
N GLU A 156 -12.98 11.76 4.68
CA GLU A 156 -12.93 11.65 3.22
C GLU A 156 -11.54 12.00 2.65
N ASP A 157 -10.67 12.65 3.44
CA ASP A 157 -9.33 13.07 3.01
C ASP A 157 -8.30 11.97 3.27
N ASP A 158 -7.76 11.40 2.20
CA ASP A 158 -6.70 10.39 2.26
C ASP A 158 -5.47 10.84 3.06
N LYS A 159 -5.15 12.15 3.08
CA LYS A 159 -4.02 12.68 3.84
C LYS A 159 -4.21 12.51 5.34
N GLU A 160 -5.43 12.68 5.83
CA GLU A 160 -5.75 12.47 7.24
C GLU A 160 -5.65 10.98 7.60
N ILE A 161 -6.09 10.10 6.69
CA ILE A 161 -5.94 8.66 6.86
C ILE A 161 -4.46 8.29 6.97
N PHE A 162 -3.60 8.79 6.06
CA PHE A 162 -2.17 8.52 6.10
C PHE A 162 -1.47 9.09 7.33
N ALA A 163 -1.87 10.29 7.80
CA ALA A 163 -1.29 10.89 8.99
C ALA A 163 -1.55 10.06 10.27
N ASN A 164 -2.62 9.29 10.31
CA ASN A 164 -3.04 8.47 11.45
C ASN A 164 -3.09 6.97 11.13
N ILE A 165 -2.45 6.55 10.04
CA ILE A 165 -2.57 5.20 9.47
C ILE A 165 -2.34 4.08 10.48
N LYS A 166 -1.32 4.22 11.32
CA LYS A 166 -0.97 3.23 12.34
C LYS A 166 -2.08 3.02 13.37
N LYS A 167 -2.70 4.11 13.81
CA LYS A 167 -3.83 4.07 14.75
C LYS A 167 -4.99 3.32 14.12
N TYR A 168 -5.42 3.73 12.93
CA TYR A 168 -6.59 3.14 12.26
C TYR A 168 -6.38 1.67 11.86
N LEU A 169 -5.16 1.31 11.41
CA LEU A 169 -4.81 -0.08 11.12
C LEU A 169 -4.86 -0.94 12.39
N SER A 170 -4.28 -0.46 13.50
CA SER A 170 -4.29 -1.21 14.76
C SER A 170 -5.70 -1.45 15.27
N GLU A 171 -6.57 -0.46 15.17
CA GLU A 171 -7.98 -0.57 15.55
C GLU A 171 -8.72 -1.55 14.63
N TYR A 172 -8.56 -1.41 13.30
CA TYR A 172 -9.19 -2.32 12.33
C TYR A 172 -8.76 -3.77 12.54
N VAL A 173 -7.45 -4.00 12.74
CA VAL A 173 -6.92 -5.36 12.94
C VAL A 173 -7.41 -5.97 14.25
N SER A 174 -7.69 -5.15 15.28
CA SER A 174 -8.23 -5.60 16.57
C SER A 174 -9.72 -5.97 16.52
N LEU A 175 -10.45 -5.61 15.45
CA LEU A 175 -11.85 -5.95 15.32
C LEU A 175 -12.07 -7.47 15.30
N PRO A 176 -13.21 -7.97 15.83
CA PRO A 176 -13.63 -9.35 15.64
C PRO A 176 -13.68 -9.77 14.18
N ALA A 177 -13.45 -11.05 13.90
CA ALA A 177 -13.46 -11.56 12.52
C ALA A 177 -14.83 -11.35 11.83
N SER A 178 -15.93 -11.43 12.59
CA SER A 178 -17.30 -11.12 12.13
C SER A 178 -17.38 -9.71 11.56
N ASP A 179 -16.88 -8.73 12.33
CA ASP A 179 -16.98 -7.31 11.96
C ASP A 179 -16.10 -7.00 10.74
N LYS A 180 -14.89 -7.57 10.68
CA LYS A 180 -14.03 -7.48 9.48
C LYS A 180 -14.69 -8.08 8.24
N LYS A 181 -15.40 -9.21 8.40
CA LYS A 181 -16.17 -9.83 7.31
C LYS A 181 -17.30 -8.90 6.86
N GLU A 182 -18.02 -8.30 7.80
CA GLU A 182 -19.08 -7.32 7.53
C GLU A 182 -18.53 -6.13 6.74
N TYR A 183 -17.43 -5.48 7.18
CA TYR A 183 -16.81 -4.36 6.45
C TYR A 183 -16.39 -4.76 5.04
N ARG A 184 -15.89 -5.98 4.85
CA ARG A 184 -15.54 -6.50 3.52
C ARG A 184 -16.77 -6.60 2.63
N HIS A 185 -17.88 -7.13 3.12
CA HIS A 185 -19.14 -7.25 2.35
C HIS A 185 -19.66 -5.86 1.94
N TYR A 186 -19.75 -4.92 2.88
CA TYR A 186 -20.19 -3.56 2.58
C TYR A 186 -19.24 -2.84 1.61
N ALA A 187 -17.94 -3.01 1.74
CA ALA A 187 -16.95 -2.41 0.85
C ALA A 187 -17.08 -2.92 -0.59
N HIS A 188 -17.29 -4.22 -0.75
CA HIS A 188 -17.50 -4.82 -2.07
C HIS A 188 -18.83 -4.41 -2.70
N LEU A 189 -19.85 -4.14 -1.89
CA LEU A 189 -21.16 -3.72 -2.37
C LEU A 189 -21.15 -2.28 -2.92
N GLN A 190 -20.23 -1.41 -2.48
CA GLN A 190 -20.20 -0.01 -2.91
C GLN A 190 -20.17 0.15 -4.42
N GLY A 191 -20.89 1.18 -4.94
CA GLY A 191 -20.91 1.53 -6.34
C GLY A 191 -22.28 1.47 -6.98
N THR A 192 -22.30 1.51 -8.31
CA THR A 192 -23.51 1.58 -9.12
C THR A 192 -23.79 0.24 -9.80
N TYR A 193 -25.00 -0.25 -9.63
CA TYR A 193 -25.50 -1.45 -10.31
C TYR A 193 -26.64 -1.08 -11.24
N VAL A 194 -26.62 -1.60 -12.48
CA VAL A 194 -27.60 -1.31 -13.50
C VAL A 194 -28.28 -2.59 -13.97
N SER A 195 -29.61 -2.55 -14.08
CA SER A 195 -30.41 -3.62 -14.69
C SER A 195 -30.96 -3.18 -16.04
N LYS A 196 -31.01 -4.13 -16.96
CA LYS A 196 -31.69 -3.97 -18.27
C LYS A 196 -32.97 -4.81 -18.36
N ASP A 197 -33.17 -5.74 -17.44
CA ASP A 197 -34.24 -6.72 -17.41
C ASP A 197 -35.23 -6.53 -16.24
N CYS A 198 -34.92 -5.65 -15.27
CA CYS A 198 -35.87 -5.29 -14.23
C CYS A 198 -36.88 -4.27 -14.75
N THR A 199 -38.18 -4.57 -14.55
CA THR A 199 -39.29 -3.73 -15.05
C THR A 199 -39.44 -2.42 -14.28
N PHE A 200 -39.20 -2.44 -12.96
CA PHE A 200 -39.51 -1.30 -12.09
C PHE A 200 -38.28 -0.48 -11.70
N TYR A 201 -37.11 -1.09 -11.64
CA TYR A 201 -35.91 -0.43 -11.16
C TYR A 201 -34.76 -0.58 -12.15
N ARG A 202 -34.17 0.55 -12.51
CA ARG A 202 -33.10 0.60 -13.52
C ARG A 202 -31.71 0.61 -12.89
N LYS A 203 -31.58 1.21 -11.69
CA LYS A 203 -30.28 1.43 -11.09
C LYS A 203 -30.36 1.41 -9.56
N LEU A 204 -29.32 0.86 -8.95
CA LEU A 204 -29.05 0.92 -7.52
C LEU A 204 -27.69 1.54 -7.30
N ILE A 205 -27.55 2.49 -6.37
CA ILE A 205 -26.28 3.12 -6.02
C ILE A 205 -26.08 2.99 -4.52
N PHE A 206 -25.17 2.11 -4.12
CA PHE A 206 -24.81 1.88 -2.72
C PHE A 206 -23.73 2.85 -2.27
N ARG A 207 -23.96 3.52 -1.14
CA ARG A 207 -23.03 4.46 -0.50
C ARG A 207 -23.01 4.24 1.00
N GLY A 208 -21.82 3.88 1.53
CA GLY A 208 -21.68 3.56 2.95
C GLY A 208 -22.46 2.32 3.39
N LYS A 209 -22.63 2.14 4.68
CA LYS A 209 -23.28 0.94 5.28
C LYS A 209 -24.81 0.97 5.30
N LYS A 210 -25.43 2.11 5.04
CA LYS A 210 -26.87 2.29 5.37
C LYS A 210 -27.70 2.85 4.24
N THR A 211 -27.12 3.35 3.18
CA THR A 211 -27.85 4.13 2.17
C THR A 211 -27.70 3.55 0.78
N VAL A 212 -28.81 3.35 0.10
CA VAL A 212 -28.89 3.03 -1.32
C VAL A 212 -29.79 4.05 -2.03
N THR A 213 -29.32 4.58 -3.16
CA THR A 213 -30.19 5.34 -4.05
C THR A 213 -30.75 4.41 -5.11
N ILE A 214 -32.08 4.39 -5.22
CA ILE A 214 -32.82 3.60 -6.20
C ILE A 214 -33.29 4.52 -7.30
N VAL A 215 -33.11 4.11 -8.56
CA VAL A 215 -33.64 4.82 -9.72
C VAL A 215 -34.70 3.94 -10.38
N ASP A 216 -35.94 4.43 -10.48
CA ASP A 216 -37.00 3.70 -11.15
C ASP A 216 -36.77 3.67 -12.67
N ALA A 217 -37.34 2.63 -13.32
CA ALA A 217 -37.14 2.42 -14.74
C ALA A 217 -38.17 3.19 -15.60
N ILE A 218 -39.31 3.63 -15.00
CA ILE A 218 -40.44 4.20 -15.74
C ILE A 218 -40.25 5.71 -15.92
N PHE A 219 -39.99 6.41 -14.83
CA PHE A 219 -39.89 7.89 -14.85
C PHE A 219 -38.46 8.39 -14.68
N GLY A 220 -37.51 7.51 -14.34
CA GLY A 220 -36.13 7.88 -14.06
C GLY A 220 -35.95 8.66 -12.74
N MET A 221 -36.97 8.67 -11.86
CA MET A 221 -36.87 9.30 -10.56
C MET A 221 -35.96 8.53 -9.65
N SER A 222 -35.25 9.26 -8.78
CA SER A 222 -34.36 8.65 -7.80
C SER A 222 -34.83 8.94 -6.39
N PHE A 223 -34.75 7.97 -5.50
CA PHE A 223 -35.01 8.12 -4.09
C PHE A 223 -33.98 7.37 -3.26
N ALA A 224 -33.60 7.94 -2.13
CA ALA A 224 -32.69 7.31 -1.18
C ALA A 224 -33.51 6.44 -0.22
N SER A 225 -32.94 5.29 0.12
CA SER A 225 -33.53 4.38 1.10
C SER A 225 -32.45 3.75 1.97
N GLY A 226 -32.87 3.26 3.15
CA GLY A 226 -32.00 2.44 4.00
C GLY A 226 -31.90 1.02 3.47
N TYR A 227 -30.74 0.40 3.69
CA TYR A 227 -30.59 -1.03 3.44
C TYR A 227 -29.88 -1.75 4.60
N GLU A 228 -30.16 -3.02 4.71
CA GLU A 228 -29.51 -3.95 5.63
C GLU A 228 -28.92 -5.11 4.83
N LEU A 229 -27.80 -5.63 5.31
CA LEU A 229 -27.15 -6.80 4.73
C LEU A 229 -27.25 -7.94 5.72
N ASP A 230 -27.84 -9.05 5.29
CA ASP A 230 -27.96 -10.30 6.05
C ASP A 230 -27.33 -11.41 5.22
N GLU A 231 -26.12 -11.82 5.58
CA GLU A 231 -25.26 -12.72 4.79
C GLU A 231 -25.11 -12.23 3.34
N ASP A 232 -25.70 -12.95 2.40
CA ASP A 232 -25.67 -12.62 0.97
C ASP A 232 -26.98 -11.95 0.46
N ILE A 233 -27.88 -11.58 1.39
CA ILE A 233 -29.16 -10.93 1.07
C ILE A 233 -29.10 -9.46 1.47
N ILE A 234 -29.36 -8.59 0.50
CA ILE A 234 -29.57 -7.15 0.72
C ILE A 234 -31.07 -6.92 0.83
N ARG A 235 -31.48 -6.34 1.95
CA ARG A 235 -32.83 -5.88 2.20
C ARG A 235 -32.88 -4.36 2.11
N VAL A 236 -33.54 -3.83 1.10
CA VAL A 236 -33.75 -2.39 0.92
C VAL A 236 -35.14 -2.03 1.43
N LYS A 237 -35.20 -1.14 2.41
CA LYS A 237 -36.48 -0.72 3.03
C LYS A 237 -37.17 0.29 2.14
N THR A 238 -38.44 0.05 1.82
CA THR A 238 -39.28 1.05 1.13
C THR A 238 -40.61 1.21 1.87
N ASP A 239 -41.33 2.30 1.58
CA ASP A 239 -42.61 2.62 2.25
C ASP A 239 -43.71 1.56 2.02
N LYS A 240 -43.59 0.77 0.97
CA LYS A 240 -44.61 -0.22 0.59
C LYS A 240 -44.23 -1.67 0.87
N SER A 241 -42.97 -2.02 0.60
CA SER A 241 -42.45 -3.35 0.81
C SER A 241 -40.94 -3.35 0.70
N ASP A 242 -40.28 -4.27 1.39
CA ASP A 242 -38.84 -4.45 1.24
C ASP A 242 -38.51 -5.02 -0.13
N LEU A 243 -37.43 -4.50 -0.74
CA LEU A 243 -36.85 -5.08 -1.94
C LEU A 243 -35.70 -6.01 -1.51
N LEU A 244 -35.68 -7.21 -2.05
CA LEU A 244 -34.66 -8.20 -1.75
C LEU A 244 -33.74 -8.41 -2.94
N PHE A 245 -32.44 -8.47 -2.65
CA PHE A 245 -31.41 -8.76 -3.64
C PHE A 245 -30.44 -9.78 -3.08
N GLU A 246 -30.19 -10.84 -3.83
CA GLU A 246 -29.14 -11.82 -3.55
C GLU A 246 -27.82 -11.34 -4.15
N ILE A 247 -26.74 -11.36 -3.37
CA ILE A 247 -25.36 -11.12 -3.85
C ILE A 247 -24.85 -12.40 -4.47
N LYS A 248 -24.86 -12.48 -5.79
CA LYS A 248 -24.36 -13.65 -6.51
C LYS A 248 -22.84 -13.68 -6.58
N ASP A 249 -22.24 -12.52 -6.79
CA ASP A 249 -20.79 -12.28 -6.82
C ASP A 249 -20.49 -10.79 -6.61
N SER A 250 -19.20 -10.39 -6.63
CA SER A 250 -18.76 -9.00 -6.40
C SER A 250 -19.26 -8.00 -7.46
N GLN A 251 -19.87 -8.45 -8.54
CA GLN A 251 -20.32 -7.64 -9.68
C GLN A 251 -21.80 -7.80 -9.99
N THR A 252 -22.50 -8.75 -9.36
CA THR A 252 -23.84 -9.16 -9.76
C THR A 252 -24.77 -9.31 -8.57
N LEU A 253 -25.92 -8.61 -8.64
CA LEU A 253 -27.05 -8.80 -7.71
C LEU A 253 -28.23 -9.37 -8.49
N ILE A 254 -28.99 -10.25 -7.86
CA ILE A 254 -30.24 -10.81 -8.37
C ILE A 254 -31.38 -10.28 -7.52
N GLY A 255 -32.25 -9.50 -8.13
CA GLY A 255 -33.45 -8.97 -7.46
C GLY A 255 -34.61 -9.96 -7.49
N GLU A 256 -35.45 -9.93 -6.46
CA GLU A 256 -36.67 -10.75 -6.31
C GLU A 256 -37.94 -9.86 -6.30
N GLY A 257 -39.10 -10.49 -6.53
CA GLY A 257 -40.38 -9.80 -6.48
C GLY A 257 -40.46 -8.59 -7.42
N PHE A 258 -40.76 -7.42 -6.89
CA PHE A 258 -40.81 -6.17 -7.67
C PHE A 258 -39.44 -5.74 -8.22
N ALA A 259 -38.36 -6.18 -7.59
CA ALA A 259 -37.00 -5.93 -8.04
C ALA A 259 -36.47 -7.02 -8.97
N LYS A 260 -37.33 -7.98 -9.40
CA LYS A 260 -36.91 -9.13 -10.20
C LYS A 260 -36.10 -8.68 -11.42
N GLY A 261 -34.85 -9.15 -11.50
CA GLY A 261 -33.92 -8.84 -12.57
C GLY A 261 -32.48 -9.00 -12.12
N THR A 262 -31.57 -8.88 -13.08
CA THR A 262 -30.14 -8.98 -12.85
C THR A 262 -29.52 -7.58 -12.87
N PHE A 263 -28.89 -7.19 -11.80
CA PHE A 263 -28.19 -5.90 -11.66
C PHE A 263 -26.70 -6.13 -11.73
N ARG A 264 -26.02 -5.49 -12.67
CA ARG A 264 -24.58 -5.61 -12.89
C ARG A 264 -23.87 -4.32 -12.49
N LYS A 265 -22.78 -4.48 -11.76
CA LYS A 265 -21.93 -3.35 -11.36
C LYS A 265 -21.30 -2.69 -12.57
N VAL A 266 -21.38 -1.36 -12.64
CA VAL A 266 -20.74 -0.56 -13.69
C VAL A 266 -19.55 0.17 -13.10
N LYS A 267 -18.52 0.34 -13.93
CA LYS A 267 -17.29 1.05 -13.55
C LYS A 267 -17.53 2.55 -13.54
#